data_17a2f86cc5bf0efad09a3311c1f0eb0c
#
_entry.id   17a2f86cc5bf0efad09a3311c1f0eb0c
#
_cell.length_a   1.000
_cell.length_b   1.000
_cell.length_c   1.000
_cell.angle_alpha   90.00
_cell.angle_beta   90.00
_cell.angle_gamma   90.00
#
_symmetry.space_group_name_H-M   'P 1'
#
loop_
_entity.id
_entity.type
_entity.pdbx_description
1 polymer ?
#
loop_
_entity_poly.entity_id
_entity_poly.type
_entity_poly.pdbx_seq_one_letter_code
_entity_poly.pdbx_strand_id
1 'polypeptide(L)'
;VSRLWIVVLLERLRFSVVDGAGAAAIMVTGSHIPADRNGLKFYLPDGEISKADEAKIGAAYAARARHASGKTGSYTQNTQAEPLYVKRYVEAFGAGALSGLRIGVYRHSSVARDTMEAIFTELGAQIVPLAHSDTFIPVDTEAVDPQTRADLAEWCQAHGLDAIASTDGDADRPMLTDATGAVIPGMCLGC
;
A
#
# COMPACT_ATOMS: atom_id res chain seq x y z
N VAL A 1 22.33 -17.19 9.84
CA VAL A 1 22.49 -15.89 9.19
C VAL A 1 21.11 -15.26 9.10
N SER A 2 20.86 -14.30 9.98
CA SER A 2 19.57 -13.58 10.02
C SER A 2 19.39 -12.80 8.72
N ARG A 3 18.29 -13.03 8.01
CA ARG A 3 17.94 -12.25 6.82
C ARG A 3 17.12 -11.05 7.26
N LEU A 4 17.55 -9.83 6.90
CA LEU A 4 16.80 -8.61 7.08
C LEU A 4 16.22 -8.20 5.72
N TRP A 5 14.91 -7.99 5.66
CA TRP A 5 14.23 -7.49 4.46
C TRP A 5 13.86 -6.01 4.66
N ILE A 6 14.22 -5.17 3.71
CA ILE A 6 13.74 -3.80 3.65
C ILE A 6 12.59 -3.79 2.65
N VAL A 7 11.39 -3.55 3.15
CA VAL A 7 10.17 -3.51 2.34
C VAL A 7 9.80 -2.05 2.13
N VAL A 8 9.79 -1.62 0.89
CA VAL A 8 9.49 -0.24 0.47
C VAL A 8 8.13 -0.19 -0.22
N LEU A 9 7.23 -1.14 0.01
CA LEU A 9 5.94 -1.19 -0.67
C LEU A 9 4.89 -1.91 0.18
N LEU A 10 3.70 -1.34 0.28
CA LEU A 10 2.45 -1.92 0.76
C LEU A 10 2.56 -2.75 2.03
N GLU A 11 1.97 -2.30 3.09
CA GLU A 11 1.93 -3.04 4.37
C GLU A 11 1.43 -4.49 4.19
N ARG A 12 0.57 -4.74 3.21
CA ARG A 12 0.05 -6.07 2.88
C ARG A 12 0.96 -6.91 1.98
N LEU A 13 1.90 -6.33 1.24
CA LEU A 13 3.00 -7.08 0.60
C LEU A 13 3.93 -7.76 1.63
N ARG A 14 3.95 -7.26 2.86
CA ARG A 14 4.62 -7.88 3.98
C ARG A 14 4.32 -9.37 4.10
N PHE A 15 3.05 -9.78 3.97
CA PHE A 15 2.64 -11.18 4.06
C PHE A 15 3.32 -12.09 3.03
N SER A 16 3.53 -11.60 1.82
CA SER A 16 4.19 -12.39 0.77
C SER A 16 5.70 -12.52 0.96
N VAL A 17 6.33 -11.56 1.65
CA VAL A 17 7.80 -11.48 1.77
C VAL A 17 8.29 -11.97 3.13
N VAL A 18 7.55 -11.74 4.22
CA VAL A 18 8.00 -12.00 5.59
C VAL A 18 7.45 -13.31 6.15
N ASP A 19 6.17 -13.62 5.92
CA ASP A 19 5.51 -14.79 6.53
C ASP A 19 6.07 -16.15 6.06
N GLY A 20 6.79 -16.20 4.94
CA GLY A 20 7.42 -17.43 4.45
C GLY A 20 8.90 -17.58 4.79
N ALA A 21 9.57 -16.53 5.29
CA ALA A 21 11.03 -16.49 5.37
C ALA A 21 11.59 -16.54 6.80
N GLY A 22 10.76 -16.42 7.85
CA GLY A 22 11.22 -16.37 9.24
C GLY A 22 12.22 -15.23 9.49
N ALA A 23 12.08 -14.11 8.79
CA ALA A 23 13.01 -12.99 8.79
C ALA A 23 12.37 -11.73 9.40
N ALA A 24 13.18 -10.86 9.98
CA ALA A 24 12.75 -9.52 10.35
C ALA A 24 12.62 -8.62 9.12
N ALA A 25 11.76 -7.59 9.18
CA ALA A 25 11.59 -6.62 8.12
C ALA A 25 11.56 -5.19 8.64
N ILE A 26 11.92 -4.25 7.78
CA ILE A 26 11.76 -2.82 8.00
C ILE A 26 10.98 -2.25 6.81
N MET A 27 9.87 -1.59 7.10
CA MET A 27 9.11 -0.83 6.11
C MET A 27 9.44 0.66 6.28
N VAL A 28 9.77 1.30 5.17
CA VAL A 28 10.02 2.74 5.13
C VAL A 28 8.76 3.39 4.60
N THR A 29 8.07 4.16 5.46
CA THR A 29 6.81 4.80 5.08
C THR A 29 6.58 6.07 5.87
N GLY A 30 6.05 7.08 5.17
CA GLY A 30 5.50 8.29 5.79
C GLY A 30 4.00 8.22 6.00
N SER A 31 3.31 7.20 5.44
CA SER A 31 1.85 7.11 5.45
C SER A 31 1.19 8.45 5.06
N HIS A 32 0.37 9.02 5.93
CA HIS A 32 -0.33 10.30 5.74
C HIS A 32 0.38 11.51 6.41
N ILE A 33 1.62 11.32 6.92
CA ILE A 33 2.37 12.43 7.54
C ILE A 33 2.93 13.37 6.45
N PRO A 34 3.32 14.64 6.82
CA PRO A 34 3.87 15.59 5.87
C PRO A 34 5.06 15.05 5.06
N ALA A 35 5.17 15.49 3.80
CA ALA A 35 6.15 14.99 2.83
C ALA A 35 7.63 15.20 3.24
N ASP A 36 7.91 16.10 4.18
CA ASP A 36 9.23 16.36 4.74
C ASP A 36 9.67 15.34 5.82
N ARG A 37 8.82 14.37 6.12
CA ARG A 37 9.03 13.36 7.16
C ARG A 37 8.88 11.96 6.61
N ASN A 38 9.50 11.01 7.30
CA ASN A 38 9.35 9.59 7.01
C ASN A 38 9.43 8.77 8.30
N GLY A 39 9.00 7.52 8.26
CA GLY A 39 9.01 6.59 9.37
C GLY A 39 9.66 5.26 9.01
N LEU A 40 9.99 4.50 10.04
CA LEU A 40 10.46 3.13 9.94
C LEU A 40 9.55 2.25 10.80
N LYS A 41 8.81 1.35 10.17
CA LYS A 41 8.03 0.32 10.86
C LYS A 41 8.87 -0.95 10.91
N PHE A 42 9.09 -1.50 12.10
CA PHE A 42 9.90 -2.71 12.31
C PHE A 42 9.00 -3.92 12.54
N TYR A 43 9.38 -5.02 11.94
CA TYR A 43 8.65 -6.28 12.04
C TYR A 43 9.60 -7.42 12.44
N LEU A 44 9.12 -8.27 13.35
CA LEU A 44 9.68 -9.57 13.64
C LEU A 44 9.01 -10.65 12.78
N PRO A 45 9.51 -11.88 12.72
CA PRO A 45 8.88 -12.97 11.95
C PRO A 45 7.41 -13.22 12.31
N ASP A 46 7.03 -12.96 13.54
CA ASP A 46 5.71 -13.18 14.12
C ASP A 46 4.81 -11.93 14.10
N GLY A 47 5.30 -10.78 13.63
CA GLY A 47 4.50 -9.59 13.48
C GLY A 47 5.20 -8.28 13.77
N GLU A 48 4.44 -7.26 14.11
CA GLU A 48 4.94 -5.94 14.45
C GLU A 48 5.65 -5.95 15.82
N ILE A 49 6.69 -5.13 15.99
CA ILE A 49 7.44 -5.05 17.24
C ILE A 49 6.56 -4.56 18.40
N SER A 50 6.85 -5.06 19.62
CA SER A 50 6.24 -4.57 20.84
C SER A 50 6.86 -3.24 21.31
N LYS A 51 6.18 -2.54 22.21
CA LYS A 51 6.75 -1.34 22.88
C LYS A 51 8.06 -1.63 23.62
N ALA A 52 8.24 -2.85 24.13
CA ALA A 52 9.48 -3.27 24.76
C ALA A 52 10.63 -3.41 23.75
N ASP A 53 10.33 -3.88 22.53
CA ASP A 53 11.32 -3.98 21.47
C ASP A 53 11.68 -2.61 20.90
N GLU A 54 10.69 -1.72 20.73
CA GLU A 54 10.91 -0.31 20.37
C GLU A 54 11.88 0.37 21.37
N ALA A 55 11.68 0.18 22.67
CA ALA A 55 12.55 0.71 23.70
C ALA A 55 13.99 0.16 23.58
N LYS A 56 14.16 -1.13 23.28
CA LYS A 56 15.50 -1.73 23.08
C LYS A 56 16.18 -1.16 21.82
N ILE A 57 15.44 -0.98 20.72
CA ILE A 57 15.96 -0.39 19.48
C ILE A 57 16.40 1.06 19.77
N GLY A 58 15.56 1.83 20.46
CA GLY A 58 15.88 3.22 20.85
C GLY A 58 17.13 3.31 21.74
N ALA A 59 17.26 2.40 22.71
CA ALA A 59 18.45 2.34 23.57
C ALA A 59 19.72 1.98 22.77
N ALA A 60 19.64 1.01 21.87
CA ALA A 60 20.75 0.63 21.00
C ALA A 60 21.17 1.77 20.05
N TYR A 61 20.20 2.50 19.51
CA TYR A 61 20.44 3.68 18.70
C TYR A 61 21.12 4.80 19.49
N ALA A 62 20.62 5.12 20.69
CA ALA A 62 21.20 6.12 21.57
C ALA A 62 22.62 5.78 22.01
N ALA A 63 22.89 4.50 22.30
CA ALA A 63 24.21 3.99 22.62
C ALA A 63 25.17 3.94 21.42
N ARG A 64 24.69 4.27 20.20
CA ARG A 64 25.44 4.11 18.96
C ARG A 64 26.05 2.71 18.80
N ALA A 65 25.30 1.70 19.25
CA ALA A 65 25.74 0.31 19.18
C ALA A 65 26.03 -0.09 17.73
N ARG A 66 27.28 -0.45 17.45
CA ARG A 66 27.71 -0.90 16.12
C ARG A 66 28.19 -2.33 16.23
N HIS A 67 27.63 -3.22 15.46
CA HIS A 67 28.20 -4.54 15.26
C HIS A 67 29.24 -4.48 14.15
N ALA A 68 30.50 -4.41 14.52
CA ALA A 68 31.60 -4.49 13.57
C ALA A 68 31.80 -5.95 13.14
N SER A 69 30.98 -6.46 12.21
CA SER A 69 31.13 -7.83 11.71
C SER A 69 32.24 -7.99 10.68
N GLY A 70 32.80 -6.91 10.18
CA GLY A 70 33.80 -6.91 9.10
C GLY A 70 33.31 -7.47 7.76
N LYS A 71 32.07 -7.96 7.69
CA LYS A 71 31.45 -8.50 6.46
C LYS A 71 30.26 -7.64 6.07
N THR A 72 30.25 -7.17 4.83
CA THR A 72 29.11 -6.51 4.23
C THR A 72 28.05 -7.55 3.88
N GLY A 73 26.77 -7.28 4.18
CA GLY A 73 25.66 -8.11 3.75
C GLY A 73 25.49 -8.08 2.22
N SER A 74 24.78 -9.06 1.69
CA SER A 74 24.33 -9.03 0.29
C SER A 74 23.02 -8.28 0.16
N TYR A 75 22.85 -7.59 -0.97
CA TYR A 75 21.61 -6.98 -1.40
C TYR A 75 21.00 -7.83 -2.52
N THR A 76 19.70 -8.12 -2.42
CA THR A 76 18.95 -8.80 -3.48
C THR A 76 17.59 -8.12 -3.60
N GLN A 77 17.23 -7.73 -4.82
CA GLN A 77 15.91 -7.21 -5.13
C GLN A 77 14.95 -8.38 -5.38
N ASN A 78 13.81 -8.39 -4.66
CA ASN A 78 12.75 -9.36 -4.89
C ASN A 78 11.68 -8.75 -5.80
N THR A 79 11.58 -9.24 -7.03
CA THR A 79 10.59 -8.81 -8.02
C THR A 79 9.36 -9.73 -8.07
N GLN A 80 9.31 -10.78 -7.25
CA GLN A 80 8.21 -11.77 -7.26
C GLN A 80 7.10 -11.43 -6.26
N ALA A 81 7.35 -10.55 -5.32
CA ALA A 81 6.37 -10.23 -4.27
C ALA A 81 5.06 -9.66 -4.84
N GLU A 82 5.15 -8.70 -5.75
CA GLU A 82 3.98 -8.07 -6.36
C GLU A 82 3.17 -9.03 -7.25
N PRO A 83 3.74 -9.79 -8.20
CA PRO A 83 2.99 -10.81 -8.94
C PRO A 83 2.31 -11.84 -8.04
N LEU A 84 2.95 -12.27 -6.96
CA LEU A 84 2.35 -13.21 -5.99
C LEU A 84 1.19 -12.57 -5.23
N TYR A 85 1.30 -11.28 -4.90
CA TYR A 85 0.23 -10.52 -4.25
C TYR A 85 -0.99 -10.37 -5.16
N VAL A 86 -0.80 -9.99 -6.43
CA VAL A 86 -1.88 -9.93 -7.44
C VAL A 86 -2.55 -11.30 -7.58
N LYS A 87 -1.76 -12.35 -7.78
CA LYS A 87 -2.25 -13.73 -7.91
C LYS A 87 -3.12 -14.15 -6.73
N ARG A 88 -2.75 -13.80 -5.50
CA ARG A 88 -3.54 -14.10 -4.29
C ARG A 88 -4.98 -13.61 -4.38
N TYR A 89 -5.19 -12.39 -4.89
CA TYR A 89 -6.55 -11.83 -5.05
C TYR A 89 -7.31 -12.52 -6.18
N VAL A 90 -6.66 -12.78 -7.30
CA VAL A 90 -7.28 -13.49 -8.43
C VAL A 90 -7.70 -14.90 -8.03
N GLU A 91 -6.88 -15.62 -7.27
CA GLU A 91 -7.21 -16.95 -6.75
C GLU A 91 -8.35 -16.91 -5.71
N ALA A 92 -8.41 -15.87 -4.89
CA ALA A 92 -9.44 -15.73 -3.86
C ALA A 92 -10.82 -15.37 -4.42
N PHE A 93 -10.90 -14.52 -5.44
CA PHE A 93 -12.15 -13.97 -5.95
C PHE A 93 -12.56 -14.51 -7.32
N GLY A 94 -11.64 -15.04 -8.09
CA GLY A 94 -11.84 -15.54 -9.45
C GLY A 94 -11.70 -14.47 -10.54
N ALA A 95 -11.14 -14.85 -11.68
CA ALA A 95 -10.77 -13.97 -12.79
C ALA A 95 -11.93 -13.17 -13.43
N GLY A 96 -13.17 -13.44 -13.12
CA GLY A 96 -14.35 -12.72 -13.64
C GLY A 96 -15.12 -11.92 -12.60
N ALA A 97 -14.61 -11.83 -11.37
CA ALA A 97 -15.35 -11.24 -10.24
C ALA A 97 -15.78 -9.78 -10.45
N LEU A 98 -15.06 -9.03 -11.27
CA LEU A 98 -15.35 -7.62 -11.61
C LEU A 98 -15.74 -7.43 -13.08
N SER A 99 -16.09 -8.50 -13.78
CA SER A 99 -16.48 -8.42 -15.20
C SER A 99 -17.70 -7.52 -15.41
N GLY A 100 -17.59 -6.63 -16.39
CA GLY A 100 -18.63 -5.67 -16.75
C GLY A 100 -18.54 -4.36 -15.96
N LEU A 101 -17.69 -4.27 -14.93
CA LEU A 101 -17.48 -3.03 -14.20
C LEU A 101 -16.39 -2.17 -14.86
N ARG A 102 -16.63 -0.86 -14.87
CA ARG A 102 -15.70 0.18 -15.31
C ARG A 102 -15.21 0.95 -14.11
N ILE A 103 -13.98 0.70 -13.68
CA ILE A 103 -13.42 1.21 -12.43
C ILE A 103 -12.35 2.25 -12.71
N GLY A 104 -12.50 3.45 -12.15
CA GLY A 104 -11.45 4.46 -12.08
C GLY A 104 -10.43 4.09 -11.02
N VAL A 105 -9.14 4.23 -11.33
CA VAL A 105 -8.08 4.15 -10.33
C VAL A 105 -7.49 5.53 -10.15
N TYR A 106 -7.82 6.18 -9.02
CA TYR A 106 -7.20 7.46 -8.66
C TYR A 106 -5.78 7.20 -8.17
N ARG A 107 -4.85 7.41 -9.07
CA ARG A 107 -3.45 7.00 -8.95
C ARG A 107 -2.65 7.87 -8.00
N HIS A 108 -2.89 9.19 -8.02
CA HIS A 108 -2.07 10.23 -7.37
C HIS A 108 -0.60 9.79 -7.19
N SER A 109 -0.08 9.82 -5.96
CA SER A 109 1.26 9.31 -5.60
C SER A 109 1.23 8.01 -4.79
N SER A 110 0.09 7.30 -4.78
CA SER A 110 -0.03 6.02 -4.06
C SER A 110 0.95 4.98 -4.61
N VAL A 111 1.57 4.24 -3.72
CA VAL A 111 2.44 3.10 -4.08
C VAL A 111 1.65 1.90 -4.60
N ALA A 112 0.33 1.85 -4.34
CA ALA A 112 -0.54 0.76 -4.80
C ALA A 112 -1.13 0.96 -6.20
N ARG A 113 -0.95 2.11 -6.83
CA ARG A 113 -1.63 2.48 -8.07
C ARG A 113 -1.50 1.43 -9.18
N ASP A 114 -0.31 0.92 -9.43
CA ASP A 114 -0.06 -0.07 -10.48
C ASP A 114 -0.56 -1.47 -10.05
N THR A 115 -0.37 -1.82 -8.79
CA THR A 115 -0.85 -3.09 -8.20
C THR A 115 -2.38 -3.18 -8.19
N MET A 116 -3.10 -2.07 -7.88
CA MET A 116 -4.56 -2.03 -7.96
C MET A 116 -5.05 -2.23 -9.39
N GLU A 117 -4.44 -1.54 -10.35
CA GLU A 117 -4.78 -1.71 -11.77
C GLU A 117 -4.58 -3.16 -12.21
N ALA A 118 -3.46 -3.78 -11.84
CA ALA A 118 -3.18 -5.18 -12.15
C ALA A 118 -4.24 -6.12 -11.54
N ILE A 119 -4.55 -5.97 -10.25
CA ILE A 119 -5.55 -6.80 -9.57
C ILE A 119 -6.92 -6.67 -10.25
N PHE A 120 -7.41 -5.45 -10.44
CA PHE A 120 -8.74 -5.23 -10.99
C PHE A 120 -8.85 -5.68 -12.46
N THR A 121 -7.78 -5.49 -13.24
CA THR A 121 -7.70 -6.00 -14.62
C THR A 121 -7.77 -7.53 -14.66
N GLU A 122 -6.99 -8.21 -13.83
CA GLU A 122 -7.00 -9.68 -13.73
C GLU A 122 -8.35 -10.22 -13.20
N LEU A 123 -9.08 -9.43 -12.41
CA LEU A 123 -10.44 -9.74 -11.96
C LEU A 123 -11.51 -9.41 -13.02
N GLY A 124 -11.14 -8.86 -14.18
CA GLY A 124 -12.02 -8.64 -15.32
C GLY A 124 -12.63 -7.24 -15.43
N ALA A 125 -12.23 -6.27 -14.62
CA ALA A 125 -12.71 -4.89 -14.73
C ALA A 125 -12.09 -4.16 -15.93
N GLN A 126 -12.82 -3.18 -16.45
CA GLN A 126 -12.28 -2.18 -17.35
C GLN A 126 -11.70 -1.02 -16.53
N ILE A 127 -10.41 -0.79 -16.63
CA ILE A 127 -9.71 0.21 -15.82
C ILE A 127 -9.59 1.55 -16.56
N VAL A 128 -9.82 2.63 -15.81
CA VAL A 128 -9.57 4.01 -16.23
C VAL A 128 -8.57 4.64 -15.26
N PRO A 129 -7.30 4.82 -15.65
CA PRO A 129 -6.31 5.52 -14.82
C PRO A 129 -6.66 6.99 -14.68
N LEU A 130 -6.63 7.52 -13.45
CA LEU A 130 -7.00 8.90 -13.14
C LEU A 130 -5.87 9.60 -12.38
N ALA A 131 -5.58 10.85 -12.75
CA ALA A 131 -4.78 11.82 -12.00
C ALA A 131 -3.46 11.26 -11.43
N HIS A 132 -2.61 10.69 -12.28
CA HIS A 132 -1.26 10.27 -11.91
C HIS A 132 -0.40 11.45 -11.48
N SER A 133 0.39 11.27 -10.43
CA SER A 133 1.40 12.24 -9.98
C SER A 133 2.72 11.55 -9.64
N ASP A 134 3.82 12.13 -10.12
CA ASP A 134 5.17 11.76 -9.72
C ASP A 134 5.64 12.53 -8.48
N THR A 135 4.88 13.54 -8.08
CA THR A 135 5.11 14.29 -6.84
C THR A 135 4.18 13.77 -5.76
N PHE A 136 4.70 13.60 -4.55
CA PHE A 136 3.91 13.13 -3.42
C PHE A 136 2.74 14.07 -3.14
N ILE A 137 1.54 13.49 -3.11
CA ILE A 137 0.28 14.17 -2.75
C ILE A 137 -0.25 13.45 -1.50
N PRO A 138 -0.30 14.11 -0.34
CA PRO A 138 -0.90 13.53 0.86
C PRO A 138 -2.41 13.41 0.66
N VAL A 139 -2.92 12.19 0.57
CA VAL A 139 -4.36 11.91 0.49
C VAL A 139 -4.78 11.28 1.81
N ASP A 140 -5.68 11.95 2.54
CA ASP A 140 -6.33 11.40 3.70
C ASP A 140 -7.65 10.76 3.28
N THR A 141 -7.68 9.43 3.25
CA THR A 141 -8.86 8.66 2.82
C THR A 141 -10.00 8.68 3.83
N GLU A 142 -9.74 9.06 5.09
CA GLU A 142 -10.76 9.21 6.13
C GLU A 142 -11.38 10.61 6.14
N ALA A 143 -10.62 11.63 5.70
CA ALA A 143 -11.04 13.02 5.65
C ALA A 143 -10.77 13.64 4.27
N VAL A 144 -11.32 13.01 3.22
CA VAL A 144 -11.15 13.47 1.83
C VAL A 144 -11.59 14.92 1.69
N ASP A 145 -10.71 15.78 1.19
CA ASP A 145 -10.94 17.21 1.06
C ASP A 145 -12.04 17.53 0.02
N PRO A 146 -12.67 18.71 0.11
CA PRO A 146 -13.79 19.08 -0.77
C PRO A 146 -13.42 19.13 -2.26
N GLN A 147 -12.20 19.51 -2.61
CA GLN A 147 -11.77 19.55 -4.01
C GLN A 147 -11.64 18.15 -4.59
N THR A 148 -10.95 17.25 -3.87
CA THR A 148 -10.84 15.86 -4.27
C THR A 148 -12.22 15.20 -4.41
N ARG A 149 -13.18 15.50 -3.51
CA ARG A 149 -14.56 15.00 -3.66
C ARG A 149 -15.25 15.50 -4.93
N ALA A 150 -15.04 16.76 -5.29
CA ALA A 150 -15.58 17.32 -6.53
C ALA A 150 -14.96 16.65 -7.76
N ASP A 151 -13.64 16.46 -7.76
CA ASP A 151 -12.91 15.79 -8.84
C ASP A 151 -13.38 14.33 -9.02
N LEU A 152 -13.58 13.59 -7.92
CA LEU A 152 -14.08 12.21 -7.96
C LEU A 152 -15.48 12.15 -8.60
N ALA A 153 -16.38 13.08 -8.26
CA ALA A 153 -17.71 13.15 -8.86
C ALA A 153 -17.65 13.50 -10.35
N GLU A 154 -16.81 14.46 -10.72
CA GLU A 154 -16.59 14.84 -12.12
C GLU A 154 -16.04 13.66 -12.93
N TRP A 155 -15.03 12.94 -12.42
CA TRP A 155 -14.43 11.79 -13.12
C TRP A 155 -15.43 10.64 -13.29
N CYS A 156 -16.23 10.34 -12.28
CA CYS A 156 -17.29 9.33 -12.40
C CYS A 156 -18.24 9.65 -13.54
N GLN A 157 -18.70 10.88 -13.62
CA GLN A 157 -19.62 11.34 -14.66
C GLN A 157 -18.94 11.38 -16.04
N ALA A 158 -17.74 11.98 -16.13
CA ALA A 158 -17.04 12.18 -17.40
C ALA A 158 -16.65 10.86 -18.07
N HIS A 159 -16.32 9.86 -17.28
CA HIS A 159 -15.85 8.55 -17.78
C HIS A 159 -16.90 7.45 -17.67
N GLY A 160 -18.07 7.69 -17.09
CA GLY A 160 -19.13 6.68 -16.90
C GLY A 160 -18.62 5.50 -16.04
N LEU A 161 -18.07 5.83 -14.88
CA LEU A 161 -17.48 4.83 -13.99
C LEU A 161 -18.53 4.25 -13.05
N ASP A 162 -18.39 2.96 -12.73
CA ASP A 162 -19.20 2.32 -11.70
C ASP A 162 -18.65 2.60 -10.28
N ALA A 163 -17.34 2.86 -10.18
CA ALA A 163 -16.65 3.20 -8.94
C ALA A 163 -15.30 3.85 -9.23
N ILE A 164 -14.74 4.55 -8.24
CA ILE A 164 -13.31 4.92 -8.21
C ILE A 164 -12.68 4.27 -6.98
N ALA A 165 -11.56 3.60 -7.17
CA ALA A 165 -10.75 3.04 -6.11
C ALA A 165 -9.44 3.83 -5.96
N SER A 166 -8.99 4.01 -4.73
CA SER A 166 -7.70 4.59 -4.38
C SER A 166 -7.25 4.11 -3.00
N THR A 167 -6.11 4.59 -2.56
CA THR A 167 -5.60 4.40 -1.19
C THR A 167 -4.94 5.69 -0.72
N ASP A 168 -4.46 5.74 0.52
CA ASP A 168 -3.47 6.72 0.93
C ASP A 168 -2.07 6.42 0.33
N GLY A 169 -1.06 7.18 0.71
CA GLY A 169 0.27 7.11 0.09
C GLY A 169 0.97 5.76 0.19
N ASP A 170 0.91 5.09 1.35
CA ASP A 170 1.53 3.78 1.62
C ASP A 170 0.56 2.60 1.50
N ALA A 171 -0.69 2.89 1.10
CA ALA A 171 -1.71 1.92 0.71
C ALA A 171 -2.22 1.00 1.83
N ASP A 172 -2.21 1.46 3.07
CA ASP A 172 -2.84 0.73 4.17
C ASP A 172 -4.31 1.16 4.42
N ARG A 173 -4.74 2.30 3.84
CA ARG A 173 -6.10 2.84 3.96
C ARG A 173 -6.80 2.95 2.61
N PRO A 174 -7.77 2.06 2.32
CA PRO A 174 -8.50 2.10 1.06
C PRO A 174 -9.48 3.27 1.01
N MET A 175 -9.73 3.77 -0.20
CA MET A 175 -10.81 4.68 -0.55
C MET A 175 -11.60 4.09 -1.71
N LEU A 176 -12.91 4.12 -1.62
CA LEU A 176 -13.82 3.69 -2.68
C LEU A 176 -14.95 4.69 -2.83
N THR A 177 -15.41 4.91 -4.06
CA THR A 177 -16.63 5.68 -4.34
C THR A 177 -17.72 4.79 -4.92
N ASP A 178 -18.94 5.27 -4.90
CA ASP A 178 -20.01 4.75 -5.74
C ASP A 178 -19.95 5.37 -7.17
N ALA A 179 -20.89 5.01 -8.03
CA ALA A 179 -20.99 5.52 -9.41
C ALA A 179 -21.27 7.02 -9.50
N THR A 180 -21.66 7.69 -8.42
CA THR A 180 -21.83 9.16 -8.38
C THR A 180 -20.56 9.90 -7.97
N GLY A 181 -19.51 9.16 -7.58
CA GLY A 181 -18.29 9.71 -7.01
C GLY A 181 -18.38 9.98 -5.50
N ALA A 182 -19.47 9.60 -4.85
CA ALA A 182 -19.61 9.75 -3.41
C ALA A 182 -18.72 8.74 -2.69
N VAL A 183 -17.84 9.24 -1.82
CA VAL A 183 -16.92 8.40 -1.04
C VAL A 183 -17.68 7.54 -0.05
N ILE A 184 -17.46 6.23 -0.09
CA ILE A 184 -18.02 5.26 0.83
C ILE A 184 -17.20 5.29 2.12
N PRO A 185 -17.83 5.51 3.30
CA PRO A 185 -17.11 5.52 4.56
C PRO A 185 -16.34 4.22 4.81
N GLY A 186 -15.09 4.31 5.32
CA GLY A 186 -14.20 3.16 5.51
C GLY A 186 -14.81 2.04 6.37
N MET A 187 -15.61 2.40 7.40
CA MET A 187 -16.34 1.41 8.22
C MET A 187 -17.36 0.57 7.42
N CYS A 188 -17.78 1.01 6.24
CA CYS A 188 -18.68 0.25 5.36
C CYS A 188 -17.89 -0.70 4.43
N LEU A 189 -16.57 -0.58 4.34
CA LEU A 189 -15.72 -1.41 3.49
C LEU A 189 -15.32 -2.74 4.13
N GLY A 190 -15.86 -3.08 5.29
CA GLY A 190 -15.75 -4.40 5.91
C GLY A 190 -14.36 -4.73 6.44
N CYS A 191 -13.69 -3.75 7.03
CA CYS A 191 -12.41 -3.96 7.72
C CYS A 191 -12.61 -4.61 9.09
#